data_b40fbf2b73f93ce9f1cf174434590d16
#
_entry.id   b40fbf2b73f93ce9f1cf174434590d16
#
_cell.length_a   1.000
_cell.length_b   1.000
_cell.length_c   1.000
_cell.angle_alpha   90.00
_cell.angle_beta   90.00
_cell.angle_gamma   90.00
#
_symmetry.space_group_name_H-M   'P 1'
#
loop_
_entity.id
_entity.type
_entity.pdbx_description
1 polymer ?
#
loop_
_entity_poly.entity_id
_entity_poly.type
_entity_poly.pdbx_seq_one_letter_code
_entity_poly.pdbx_strand_id
1 'polypeptide(L)'
;KYEREVFASHPDNVIVMHLKSDTPNGIDISLDFTSPHPTAQQKGTDDRLILHGQAPGYVERRTFEQIEQWGDQYKHPELYDANGKRKFDKRMLYGDEIGGKGMFFEAQLKPVFPKDGKCEITDAGIHIYNTDEVYFILSMATSFNGFDKSPSRDGIDPSAKAASILEKALSYDYQTLKQRHTEDYRSLFDRVDFELFSSPEQKAMPTDKRLEQFAGNADPDLAALLFQFGRYLMISGSRPGGQPLNLQGIWTKDTIPAWNCGYTININTEMNYWPAELTNLSECQEPLFRMIRELSVSGAETARNMYNRRGWVAHHNTSIWRESLPNDNVPTASFWPMVQGWLCSHLWE
;
A
#
# COMPACT_ATOMS: atom_id res chain seq x y z
N LYS A 1 0.37 33.92 5.02
CA LYS A 1 -0.37 32.72 4.60
C LYS A 1 0.64 31.62 4.32
N TYR A 2 0.24 30.34 4.58
CA TYR A 2 1.04 29.17 4.21
C TYR A 2 0.29 28.38 3.13
N GLU A 3 1.03 27.92 2.15
CA GLU A 3 0.55 26.95 1.17
C GLU A 3 1.26 25.61 1.38
N ARG A 4 0.50 24.53 1.32
CA ARG A 4 1.00 23.16 1.46
C ARG A 4 0.42 22.33 0.32
N GLU A 5 1.28 21.65 -0.38
CA GLU A 5 0.90 20.76 -1.47
C GLU A 5 1.62 19.43 -1.30
N VAL A 6 0.89 18.33 -1.43
CA VAL A 6 1.45 16.98 -1.30
C VAL A 6 0.88 16.12 -2.43
N PHE A 7 1.75 15.40 -3.13
CA PHE A 7 1.33 14.43 -4.13
C PHE A 7 2.27 13.23 -4.16
N ALA A 8 1.73 12.07 -4.56
CA ALA A 8 2.49 10.85 -4.80
C ALA A 8 2.64 10.65 -6.32
N SER A 9 3.85 10.85 -6.82
CA SER A 9 4.16 10.71 -8.26
C SER A 9 4.40 9.25 -8.60
N HIS A 10 3.50 8.66 -9.40
CA HIS A 10 3.70 7.30 -9.91
C HIS A 10 4.90 7.22 -10.88
N PRO A 11 5.08 8.11 -11.88
CA PRO A 11 6.20 8.01 -12.81
C PRO A 11 7.57 8.19 -12.17
N ASP A 12 7.63 8.86 -11.01
CA ASP A 12 8.90 9.13 -10.29
C ASP A 12 9.05 8.24 -9.04
N ASN A 13 7.96 7.57 -8.63
CA ASN A 13 7.90 6.66 -7.48
C ASN A 13 8.31 7.34 -6.16
N VAL A 14 7.89 8.59 -5.97
CA VAL A 14 8.18 9.41 -4.79
C VAL A 14 6.93 10.12 -4.28
N ILE A 15 6.97 10.53 -3.01
CA ILE A 15 6.04 11.52 -2.47
C ILE A 15 6.77 12.86 -2.41
N VAL A 16 6.12 13.90 -2.92
CA VAL A 16 6.62 15.29 -2.89
C VAL A 16 5.74 16.11 -1.96
N MET A 17 6.36 16.81 -1.04
CA MET A 17 5.69 17.75 -0.12
C MET A 17 6.29 19.13 -0.35
N HIS A 18 5.48 20.13 -0.70
CA HIS A 18 5.87 21.50 -0.94
C HIS A 18 5.25 22.44 0.09
N LEU A 19 6.06 23.30 0.63
CA LEU A 19 5.67 24.32 1.60
C LEU A 19 6.11 25.69 1.12
N LYS A 20 5.19 26.65 1.19
CA LYS A 20 5.45 28.04 0.85
C LYS A 20 4.81 29.00 1.84
N SER A 21 5.50 30.10 2.15
CA SER A 21 5.05 31.20 3.03
C SER A 21 5.03 32.50 2.27
N ASP A 22 4.00 33.34 2.51
CA ASP A 22 3.97 34.73 2.01
C ASP A 22 4.90 35.66 2.82
N THR A 23 5.40 35.19 3.95
CA THR A 23 6.32 35.96 4.80
C THR A 23 7.75 35.58 4.48
N PRO A 24 8.64 36.52 4.15
CA PRO A 24 10.06 36.24 3.94
C PRO A 24 10.66 35.52 5.16
N ASN A 25 11.40 34.43 4.91
CA ASN A 25 11.96 33.57 5.95
C ASN A 25 10.92 33.02 6.95
N GLY A 26 9.65 32.90 6.53
CA GLY A 26 8.53 32.58 7.40
C GLY A 26 8.36 31.08 7.69
N ILE A 27 9.21 30.21 7.13
CA ILE A 27 9.22 28.78 7.40
C ILE A 27 10.24 28.49 8.49
N ASP A 28 9.77 27.93 9.59
CA ASP A 28 10.54 27.36 10.68
C ASP A 28 9.80 26.09 11.14
N ILE A 29 10.31 24.93 10.74
CA ILE A 29 9.64 23.64 10.95
C ILE A 29 10.63 22.53 11.25
N SER A 30 10.16 21.53 11.99
CA SER A 30 10.89 20.27 12.19
C SER A 30 10.08 19.09 11.65
N LEU A 31 10.79 18.12 11.07
CA LEU A 31 10.24 16.88 10.54
C LEU A 31 11.04 15.71 11.10
N ASP A 32 10.34 14.63 11.43
CA ASP A 32 10.92 13.37 11.81
C ASP A 32 10.09 12.22 11.26
N PHE A 33 10.65 11.01 11.29
CA PHE A 33 9.90 9.80 10.99
C PHE A 33 9.35 9.18 12.26
N THR A 34 8.14 8.67 12.19
CA THR A 34 7.58 7.78 13.20
C THR A 34 7.26 6.43 12.58
N SER A 35 7.45 5.36 13.33
CA SER A 35 7.14 4.01 12.88
C SER A 35 6.55 3.19 14.02
N PRO A 36 5.51 2.37 13.76
CA PRO A 36 5.00 1.42 14.75
C PRO A 36 5.91 0.19 14.93
N HIS A 37 6.91 0.01 14.05
CA HIS A 37 7.82 -1.12 14.11
C HIS A 37 9.00 -0.81 15.05
N PRO A 38 9.22 -1.60 16.13
CA PRO A 38 10.29 -1.34 17.09
C PRO A 38 11.71 -1.52 16.51
N THR A 39 11.81 -2.14 15.35
CA THR A 39 13.07 -2.30 14.60
C THR A 39 13.45 -1.08 13.79
N ALA A 40 12.54 -0.11 13.66
CA ALA A 40 12.78 1.08 12.87
C ALA A 40 13.78 2.01 13.59
N GLN A 41 14.77 2.47 12.85
CA GLN A 41 15.80 3.39 13.32
C GLN A 41 15.89 4.57 12.36
N GLN A 42 15.90 5.77 12.89
CA GLN A 42 16.10 7.00 12.14
C GLN A 42 17.56 7.43 12.24
N LYS A 43 18.12 7.91 11.14
CA LYS A 43 19.48 8.41 11.04
C LYS A 43 19.55 9.62 10.14
N GLY A 44 20.17 10.69 10.60
CA GLY A 44 20.55 11.84 9.80
C GLY A 44 21.86 11.59 9.05
N THR A 45 21.94 12.12 7.82
CA THR A 45 23.19 12.23 7.06
C THR A 45 23.41 13.70 6.71
N ASP A 46 24.47 13.99 5.94
CA ASP A 46 24.77 15.37 5.54
C ASP A 46 23.67 16.03 4.71
N ASP A 47 22.82 15.25 4.04
CA ASP A 47 21.89 15.77 3.06
C ASP A 47 20.45 15.20 3.11
N ARG A 48 20.22 14.18 3.95
CA ARG A 48 18.90 13.51 4.05
C ARG A 48 18.67 12.82 5.39
N LEU A 49 17.41 12.61 5.71
CA LEU A 49 16.97 11.79 6.83
C LEU A 49 16.58 10.40 6.31
N ILE A 50 17.05 9.36 6.97
CA ILE A 50 16.80 7.96 6.61
C ILE A 50 16.02 7.28 7.75
N LEU A 51 14.99 6.54 7.41
CA LEU A 51 14.35 5.56 8.29
C LEU A 51 14.61 4.18 7.73
N HIS A 52 15.27 3.32 8.48
CA HIS A 52 15.52 1.93 8.12
C HIS A 52 14.93 1.00 9.16
N GLY A 53 14.44 -0.18 8.75
CA GLY A 53 13.91 -1.16 9.68
C GLY A 53 13.57 -2.49 9.02
N GLN A 54 13.03 -3.40 9.85
CA GLN A 54 12.53 -4.69 9.40
C GLN A 54 11.07 -4.84 9.86
N ALA A 55 10.18 -5.16 8.94
CA ALA A 55 8.80 -5.52 9.24
C ALA A 55 8.75 -6.87 9.99
N PRO A 56 7.66 -7.18 10.71
CA PRO A 56 7.57 -8.45 11.42
C PRO A 56 7.65 -9.63 10.45
N GLY A 57 8.33 -10.68 10.86
CA GLY A 57 8.42 -11.94 10.14
C GLY A 57 7.24 -12.88 10.43
N TYR A 58 6.47 -12.58 11.46
CA TYR A 58 5.23 -13.26 11.83
C TYR A 58 4.25 -12.28 12.45
N VAL A 59 2.99 -12.37 12.06
CA VAL A 59 1.88 -11.57 12.61
C VAL A 59 0.66 -12.46 12.80
N GLU A 60 0.10 -12.50 14.01
CA GLU A 60 -1.15 -13.19 14.28
C GLU A 60 -2.26 -12.17 14.57
N ARG A 61 -3.33 -12.24 13.79
CA ARG A 61 -4.50 -11.37 13.93
C ARG A 61 -5.36 -11.71 15.14
N ARG A 62 -5.50 -13.00 15.43
CA ARG A 62 -6.30 -13.46 16.57
C ARG A 62 -5.64 -13.07 17.89
N THR A 63 -6.45 -12.72 18.88
CA THR A 63 -5.92 -12.47 20.23
C THR A 63 -5.51 -13.78 20.90
N PHE A 64 -4.64 -13.72 21.89
CA PHE A 64 -4.26 -14.90 22.68
C PHE A 64 -5.49 -15.58 23.32
N GLU A 65 -6.43 -14.78 23.82
CA GLU A 65 -7.68 -15.27 24.42
C GLU A 65 -8.52 -16.06 23.40
N GLN A 66 -8.61 -15.58 22.14
CA GLN A 66 -9.32 -16.29 21.09
C GLN A 66 -8.64 -17.62 20.74
N ILE A 67 -7.32 -17.63 20.59
CA ILE A 67 -6.55 -18.85 20.28
C ILE A 67 -6.73 -19.89 21.39
N GLU A 68 -6.61 -19.47 22.65
CA GLU A 68 -6.70 -20.34 23.82
C GLU A 68 -8.13 -20.85 24.05
N GLN A 69 -9.13 -20.00 23.87
CA GLN A 69 -10.54 -20.39 23.96
C GLN A 69 -10.93 -21.45 22.93
N TRP A 70 -10.32 -21.40 21.74
CA TRP A 70 -10.60 -22.36 20.67
C TRP A 70 -9.71 -23.61 20.73
N GLY A 71 -8.71 -23.65 21.63
CA GLY A 71 -7.76 -24.75 21.73
C GLY A 71 -6.80 -24.83 20.54
N ASP A 72 -6.54 -23.69 19.90
CA ASP A 72 -5.80 -23.59 18.62
C ASP A 72 -4.29 -23.34 18.80
N GLN A 73 -3.74 -23.42 20.03
CA GLN A 73 -2.34 -23.14 20.32
C GLN A 73 -1.38 -23.94 19.43
N TYR A 74 -1.72 -25.19 19.12
CA TYR A 74 -0.91 -26.08 18.28
C TYR A 74 -0.79 -25.61 16.82
N LYS A 75 -1.66 -24.70 16.37
CA LYS A 75 -1.62 -24.10 15.02
C LYS A 75 -0.68 -22.91 14.93
N HIS A 76 -0.20 -22.41 16.07
CA HIS A 76 0.64 -21.24 16.17
C HIS A 76 1.98 -21.58 16.87
N PRO A 77 2.81 -22.48 16.27
CA PRO A 77 4.07 -22.91 16.87
C PRO A 77 5.08 -21.75 17.05
N GLU A 78 4.89 -20.65 16.36
CA GLU A 78 5.70 -19.44 16.56
C GLU A 78 5.41 -18.77 17.91
N LEU A 79 4.16 -18.81 18.37
CA LEU A 79 3.70 -18.17 19.61
C LEU A 79 3.63 -19.10 20.81
N TYR A 80 3.48 -20.41 20.58
CA TYR A 80 3.30 -21.40 21.63
C TYR A 80 4.33 -22.52 21.54
N ASP A 81 4.70 -23.08 22.69
CA ASP A 81 5.52 -24.29 22.76
C ASP A 81 4.68 -25.57 22.57
N ALA A 82 5.35 -26.72 22.55
CA ALA A 82 4.69 -28.03 22.39
C ALA A 82 3.68 -28.36 23.49
N ASN A 83 3.73 -27.68 24.63
CA ASN A 83 2.81 -27.86 25.77
C ASN A 83 1.66 -26.84 25.76
N GLY A 84 1.57 -26.02 24.72
CA GLY A 84 0.56 -24.96 24.59
C GLY A 84 0.82 -23.73 25.47
N LYS A 85 2.05 -23.55 25.99
CA LYS A 85 2.44 -22.39 26.77
C LYS A 85 2.94 -21.27 25.82
N ARG A 86 2.51 -20.03 26.07
CA ARG A 86 2.97 -18.86 25.33
C ARG A 86 4.49 -18.70 25.43
N LYS A 87 5.15 -18.47 24.29
CA LYS A 87 6.57 -18.13 24.19
C LYS A 87 6.77 -16.61 24.31
N PHE A 88 5.77 -15.82 23.91
CA PHE A 88 5.79 -14.37 23.86
C PHE A 88 4.48 -13.80 24.39
N ASP A 89 4.52 -12.54 24.83
CA ASP A 89 3.36 -11.74 25.26
C ASP A 89 2.81 -10.83 24.13
N LYS A 90 3.40 -10.93 22.93
CA LYS A 90 3.05 -10.17 21.72
C LYS A 90 2.79 -11.10 20.54
N ARG A 91 1.99 -10.62 19.59
CA ARG A 91 1.53 -11.37 18.40
C ARG A 91 2.25 -10.99 17.11
N MET A 92 3.18 -10.04 17.19
CA MET A 92 4.11 -9.67 16.12
C MET A 92 5.53 -10.02 16.55
N LEU A 93 6.23 -10.81 15.75
CA LEU A 93 7.58 -11.26 16.03
C LEU A 93 8.55 -10.68 14.99
N TYR A 94 9.69 -10.22 15.46
CA TYR A 94 10.69 -9.51 14.67
C TYR A 94 12.07 -10.17 14.81
N GLY A 95 12.87 -10.06 13.76
CA GLY A 95 14.28 -10.41 13.79
C GLY A 95 14.56 -11.80 14.37
N ASP A 96 15.38 -11.88 15.39
CA ASP A 96 15.83 -13.15 15.99
C ASP A 96 14.69 -13.95 16.63
N GLU A 97 13.62 -13.31 17.07
CA GLU A 97 12.42 -13.98 17.64
C GLU A 97 11.77 -14.94 16.63
N ILE A 98 11.98 -14.71 15.35
CA ILE A 98 11.42 -15.49 14.25
C ILE A 98 12.51 -15.95 13.26
N GLY A 99 13.73 -16.12 13.75
CA GLY A 99 14.86 -16.62 12.94
C GLY A 99 15.28 -15.68 11.82
N GLY A 100 15.26 -14.37 12.05
CA GLY A 100 15.65 -13.33 11.10
C GLY A 100 14.66 -13.08 9.97
N LYS A 101 13.47 -13.69 10.02
CA LYS A 101 12.43 -13.47 9.00
C LYS A 101 11.87 -12.06 9.12
N GLY A 102 11.42 -11.52 8.00
CA GLY A 102 10.81 -10.21 7.88
C GLY A 102 11.37 -9.43 6.70
N MET A 103 10.59 -8.50 6.17
CA MET A 103 10.97 -7.67 5.03
C MET A 103 11.70 -6.43 5.54
N PHE A 104 12.88 -6.16 5.03
CA PHE A 104 13.56 -4.89 5.29
C PHE A 104 12.90 -3.77 4.51
N PHE A 105 12.89 -2.58 5.07
CA PHE A 105 12.39 -1.37 4.42
C PHE A 105 13.31 -0.18 4.70
N GLU A 106 13.31 0.76 3.77
CA GLU A 106 13.95 2.05 3.96
C GLU A 106 13.12 3.17 3.33
N ALA A 107 13.11 4.32 4.01
CA ALA A 107 12.59 5.58 3.53
C ALA A 107 13.71 6.63 3.60
N GLN A 108 13.85 7.46 2.55
CA GLN A 108 14.82 8.55 2.48
C GLN A 108 14.09 9.85 2.17
N LEU A 109 14.22 10.84 3.06
CA LEU A 109 13.61 12.17 2.95
C LEU A 109 14.69 13.22 2.75
N LYS A 110 14.63 13.96 1.64
CA LYS A 110 15.56 15.03 1.33
C LYS A 110 14.85 16.37 1.15
N PRO A 111 15.27 17.43 1.88
CA PRO A 111 14.83 18.79 1.63
C PRO A 111 15.53 19.36 0.38
N VAL A 112 14.79 20.14 -0.39
CA VAL A 112 15.30 20.88 -1.56
C VAL A 112 14.82 22.32 -1.47
N PHE A 113 15.75 23.24 -1.63
CA PHE A 113 15.47 24.66 -1.57
C PHE A 113 15.51 25.27 -2.97
N PRO A 114 14.39 25.83 -3.47
CA PRO A 114 14.38 26.58 -4.74
C PRO A 114 15.18 27.88 -4.67
N LYS A 115 15.32 28.40 -3.46
CA LYS A 115 16.06 29.62 -3.11
C LYS A 115 16.91 29.35 -1.87
N ASP A 116 17.46 30.42 -1.29
CA ASP A 116 18.21 30.33 -0.05
C ASP A 116 17.36 29.75 1.09
N GLY A 117 17.96 28.89 1.88
CA GLY A 117 17.36 28.25 3.04
C GLY A 117 18.41 27.55 3.86
N LYS A 118 18.09 27.24 5.12
CA LYS A 118 18.97 26.50 6.01
C LYS A 118 18.28 25.26 6.54
N CYS A 119 19.03 24.19 6.66
CA CYS A 119 18.58 23.00 7.35
C CYS A 119 19.68 22.42 8.25
N GLU A 120 19.25 21.84 9.35
CA GLU A 120 20.04 20.98 10.20
C GLU A 120 19.46 19.58 10.17
N ILE A 121 20.28 18.60 9.85
CA ILE A 121 19.86 17.20 9.80
C ILE A 121 20.62 16.44 10.87
N THR A 122 19.89 15.81 11.77
CA THR A 122 20.44 15.00 12.86
C THR A 122 19.67 13.69 12.96
N ASP A 123 20.11 12.79 13.82
CA ASP A 123 19.35 11.57 14.12
C ASP A 123 17.97 11.85 14.76
N ALA A 124 17.73 13.07 15.26
CA ALA A 124 16.43 13.49 15.80
C ALA A 124 15.46 13.98 14.71
N GLY A 125 15.95 14.33 13.52
CA GLY A 125 15.10 14.83 12.43
C GLY A 125 15.77 15.91 11.59
N ILE A 126 14.95 16.59 10.80
CA ILE A 126 15.33 17.73 9.95
C ILE A 126 14.70 18.99 10.55
N HIS A 127 15.49 20.02 10.79
CA HIS A 127 15.01 21.34 11.12
C HIS A 127 15.28 22.31 9.95
N ILE A 128 14.23 22.95 9.44
CA ILE A 128 14.26 23.90 8.32
C ILE A 128 13.98 25.28 8.85
N TYR A 129 14.81 26.28 8.49
CA TYR A 129 14.65 27.66 8.90
C TYR A 129 15.23 28.66 7.87
N ASN A 130 14.89 29.93 8.03
CA ASN A 130 15.34 31.02 7.16
C ASN A 130 15.04 30.79 5.67
N THR A 131 13.83 30.33 5.36
CA THR A 131 13.34 30.22 3.98
C THR A 131 11.85 30.59 3.90
N ASP A 132 11.38 30.96 2.72
CA ASP A 132 9.97 31.13 2.39
C ASP A 132 9.41 30.01 1.51
N GLU A 133 10.30 29.10 1.04
CA GLU A 133 9.90 28.01 0.17
C GLU A 133 10.85 26.81 0.32
N VAL A 134 10.29 25.62 0.50
CA VAL A 134 11.00 24.35 0.54
C VAL A 134 10.11 23.22 0.02
N TYR A 135 10.68 22.27 -0.69
CA TYR A 135 9.98 21.01 -0.93
C TYR A 135 10.83 19.82 -0.50
N PHE A 136 10.15 18.74 -0.20
CA PHE A 136 10.75 17.49 0.24
C PHE A 136 10.44 16.39 -0.75
N ILE A 137 11.42 15.55 -1.04
CA ILE A 137 11.23 14.35 -1.83
C ILE A 137 11.45 13.15 -0.90
N LEU A 138 10.42 12.31 -0.80
CA LEU A 138 10.42 11.07 -0.03
C LEU A 138 10.40 9.88 -1.00
N SER A 139 11.45 9.07 -0.97
CA SER A 139 11.51 7.76 -1.61
C SER A 139 11.39 6.65 -0.59
N MET A 140 10.80 5.52 -0.99
CA MET A 140 10.67 4.35 -0.13
C MET A 140 10.90 3.08 -0.93
N ALA A 141 11.52 2.08 -0.30
CA ALA A 141 11.71 0.77 -0.88
C ALA A 141 11.65 -0.33 0.18
N THR A 142 11.40 -1.55 -0.27
CA THR A 142 11.46 -2.75 0.56
C THR A 142 12.38 -3.78 -0.08
N SER A 143 12.77 -4.80 0.70
CA SER A 143 13.56 -5.92 0.21
C SER A 143 12.75 -6.96 -0.56
N PHE A 144 11.47 -6.71 -0.87
CA PHE A 144 10.66 -7.61 -1.68
C PHE A 144 11.29 -7.88 -3.06
N ASN A 145 11.48 -9.15 -3.40
CA ASN A 145 12.15 -9.61 -4.63
C ASN A 145 11.37 -10.71 -5.37
N GLY A 146 10.03 -10.72 -5.21
CA GLY A 146 9.17 -11.72 -5.82
C GLY A 146 8.45 -12.59 -4.80
N PHE A 147 7.38 -13.25 -5.25
CA PHE A 147 6.49 -14.02 -4.39
C PHE A 147 7.12 -15.33 -3.86
N ASP A 148 8.13 -15.83 -4.53
CA ASP A 148 8.81 -17.11 -4.30
C ASP A 148 10.15 -16.97 -3.58
N LYS A 149 10.50 -15.75 -3.12
CA LYS A 149 11.78 -15.45 -2.50
C LYS A 149 11.63 -14.91 -1.09
N SER A 150 12.54 -15.33 -0.21
CA SER A 150 12.59 -14.80 1.14
C SER A 150 13.08 -13.35 1.14
N PRO A 151 12.30 -12.38 1.65
CA PRO A 151 12.70 -10.97 1.63
C PRO A 151 13.88 -10.68 2.57
N SER A 152 14.16 -11.57 3.54
CA SER A 152 15.27 -11.41 4.47
C SER A 152 16.57 -12.07 3.99
N ARG A 153 16.51 -13.07 3.09
CA ARG A 153 17.69 -13.82 2.61
C ARG A 153 17.99 -13.58 1.13
N ASP A 154 16.94 -13.51 0.32
CA ASP A 154 17.01 -13.40 -1.14
C ASP A 154 16.46 -12.04 -1.61
N GLY A 155 16.29 -11.11 -0.66
CA GLY A 155 15.75 -9.77 -0.90
C GLY A 155 16.71 -8.88 -1.68
N ILE A 156 16.16 -7.81 -2.25
CA ILE A 156 16.98 -6.71 -2.81
C ILE A 156 17.36 -5.74 -1.69
N ASP A 157 18.43 -5.00 -1.87
CA ASP A 157 18.83 -3.94 -0.95
C ASP A 157 17.85 -2.74 -1.02
N PRO A 158 17.04 -2.47 0.03
CA PRO A 158 16.11 -1.37 0.03
C PRO A 158 16.80 -0.01 0.05
N SER A 159 17.99 0.11 0.67
CA SER A 159 18.76 1.35 0.73
C SER A 159 19.21 1.80 -0.66
N ALA A 160 19.84 0.90 -1.40
CA ALA A 160 20.31 1.19 -2.76
C ALA A 160 19.13 1.52 -3.68
N LYS A 161 17.99 0.82 -3.54
CA LYS A 161 16.80 1.06 -4.34
C LYS A 161 16.14 2.41 -4.01
N ALA A 162 15.97 2.73 -2.73
CA ALA A 162 15.42 4.02 -2.30
C ALA A 162 16.32 5.20 -2.73
N ALA A 163 17.64 5.05 -2.57
CA ALA A 163 18.60 6.06 -3.05
C ALA A 163 18.52 6.28 -4.57
N SER A 164 18.46 5.21 -5.36
CA SER A 164 18.36 5.32 -6.82
C SER A 164 17.07 6.04 -7.26
N ILE A 165 15.94 5.77 -6.60
CA ILE A 165 14.67 6.45 -6.84
C ILE A 165 14.80 7.95 -6.51
N LEU A 166 15.36 8.26 -5.34
CA LEU A 166 15.54 9.64 -4.87
C LEU A 166 16.43 10.44 -5.82
N GLU A 167 17.60 9.91 -6.18
CA GLU A 167 18.56 10.59 -7.07
C GLU A 167 17.95 10.85 -8.45
N LYS A 168 17.15 9.93 -8.98
CA LYS A 168 16.42 10.16 -10.22
C LYS A 168 15.40 11.29 -10.09
N ALA A 169 14.64 11.34 -9.00
CA ALA A 169 13.66 12.40 -8.76
C ALA A 169 14.33 13.78 -8.55
N LEU A 170 15.51 13.81 -7.91
CA LEU A 170 16.30 15.03 -7.69
C LEU A 170 16.84 15.66 -9.01
N SER A 171 16.83 14.93 -10.12
CA SER A 171 17.18 15.50 -11.43
C SER A 171 16.11 16.43 -12.00
N TYR A 172 14.94 16.51 -11.36
CA TYR A 172 13.83 17.38 -11.73
C TYR A 172 13.56 18.42 -10.64
N ASP A 173 13.14 19.61 -11.05
CA ASP A 173 12.61 20.59 -10.13
C ASP A 173 11.16 20.27 -9.70
N TYR A 174 10.66 21.01 -8.71
CA TYR A 174 9.30 20.82 -8.20
C TYR A 174 8.23 20.92 -9.28
N GLN A 175 8.31 21.91 -10.17
CA GLN A 175 7.31 22.13 -11.22
C GLN A 175 7.29 20.96 -12.21
N THR A 176 8.45 20.46 -12.60
CA THR A 176 8.58 19.30 -13.47
C THR A 176 8.01 18.03 -12.82
N LEU A 177 8.31 17.78 -11.54
CA LEU A 177 7.74 16.64 -10.81
C LEU A 177 6.21 16.73 -10.73
N LYS A 178 5.66 17.92 -10.44
CA LYS A 178 4.22 18.15 -10.39
C LYS A 178 3.57 17.97 -11.77
N GLN A 179 4.19 18.48 -12.82
CA GLN A 179 3.70 18.32 -14.18
C GLN A 179 3.66 16.84 -14.57
N ARG A 180 4.74 16.09 -14.37
CA ARG A 180 4.83 14.66 -14.66
C ARG A 180 3.77 13.85 -13.92
N HIS A 181 3.57 14.12 -12.62
CA HIS A 181 2.51 13.51 -11.82
C HIS A 181 1.12 13.82 -12.40
N THR A 182 0.85 15.09 -12.73
CA THR A 182 -0.45 15.54 -13.24
C THR A 182 -0.75 14.95 -14.61
N GLU A 183 0.21 14.94 -15.51
CA GLU A 183 0.07 14.37 -16.87
C GLU A 183 -0.18 12.86 -16.80
N ASP A 184 0.57 12.12 -15.97
CA ASP A 184 0.36 10.70 -15.77
C ASP A 184 -1.07 10.41 -15.25
N TYR A 185 -1.49 11.10 -14.20
CA TYR A 185 -2.83 10.89 -13.62
C TYR A 185 -3.94 11.23 -14.62
N ARG A 186 -3.85 12.39 -15.29
CA ARG A 186 -4.85 12.84 -16.26
C ARG A 186 -4.91 11.95 -17.50
N SER A 187 -3.81 11.34 -17.90
CA SER A 187 -3.79 10.40 -19.02
C SER A 187 -4.75 9.22 -18.84
N LEU A 188 -5.09 8.90 -17.59
CA LEU A 188 -6.05 7.88 -17.22
C LEU A 188 -7.40 8.49 -16.80
N PHE A 189 -7.38 9.51 -15.95
CA PHE A 189 -8.59 10.06 -15.36
C PHE A 189 -9.46 10.78 -16.39
N ASP A 190 -8.86 11.57 -17.27
CA ASP A 190 -9.59 12.40 -18.25
C ASP A 190 -10.17 11.57 -19.42
N ARG A 191 -9.98 10.25 -19.45
CA ARG A 191 -10.59 9.36 -20.46
C ARG A 191 -12.10 9.21 -20.33
N VAL A 192 -12.66 9.51 -19.16
CA VAL A 192 -14.10 9.37 -18.89
C VAL A 192 -14.57 10.62 -18.17
N ASP A 193 -15.51 11.28 -18.82
CA ASP A 193 -16.31 12.37 -18.26
C ASP A 193 -17.73 11.86 -17.99
N PHE A 194 -18.20 12.00 -16.76
CA PHE A 194 -19.52 11.54 -16.33
C PHE A 194 -20.16 12.56 -15.41
N GLU A 195 -21.18 13.20 -15.91
CA GLU A 195 -21.93 14.22 -15.19
C GLU A 195 -23.39 13.82 -15.00
N LEU A 196 -23.91 14.12 -13.83
CA LEU A 196 -25.33 14.07 -13.51
C LEU A 196 -25.76 15.42 -12.94
N PHE A 197 -27.03 15.76 -13.16
CA PHE A 197 -27.52 17.07 -12.74
C PHE A 197 -27.77 17.13 -11.23
N SER A 198 -27.27 18.20 -10.61
CA SER A 198 -27.67 18.66 -9.29
C SER A 198 -27.73 20.19 -9.30
N SER A 199 -28.46 20.79 -8.35
CA SER A 199 -28.55 22.25 -8.28
C SER A 199 -27.19 22.90 -7.96
N PRO A 200 -26.97 24.17 -8.36
CA PRO A 200 -25.75 24.88 -7.97
C PRO A 200 -25.51 24.92 -6.46
N GLU A 201 -26.57 25.02 -5.68
CA GLU A 201 -26.52 25.05 -4.21
C GLU A 201 -25.99 23.69 -3.66
N GLN A 202 -26.46 22.57 -4.24
CA GLN A 202 -25.98 21.24 -3.88
C GLN A 202 -24.50 21.06 -4.24
N LYS A 203 -24.10 21.46 -5.45
CA LYS A 203 -22.68 21.37 -5.89
C LYS A 203 -21.73 22.24 -5.06
N ALA A 204 -22.21 23.39 -4.55
CA ALA A 204 -21.42 24.27 -3.69
C ALA A 204 -21.30 23.77 -2.24
N MET A 205 -22.10 22.81 -1.85
CA MET A 205 -22.12 22.29 -0.48
C MET A 205 -20.96 21.31 -0.25
N PRO A 206 -20.30 21.31 0.94
CA PRO A 206 -19.31 20.29 1.30
C PRO A 206 -19.88 18.88 1.21
N THR A 207 -19.06 17.91 0.80
CA THR A 207 -19.49 16.52 0.52
C THR A 207 -20.11 15.84 1.76
N ASP A 208 -19.60 16.09 2.96
CA ASP A 208 -20.17 15.58 4.21
C ASP A 208 -21.61 16.08 4.41
N LYS A 209 -21.88 17.34 4.10
CA LYS A 209 -23.23 17.93 4.18
C LYS A 209 -24.16 17.39 3.10
N ARG A 210 -23.64 17.16 1.89
CA ARG A 210 -24.41 16.50 0.82
C ARG A 210 -24.84 15.09 1.24
N LEU A 211 -23.93 14.32 1.86
CA LEU A 211 -24.21 12.98 2.36
C LEU A 211 -25.25 12.97 3.49
N GLU A 212 -25.16 13.90 4.46
CA GLU A 212 -26.15 14.03 5.54
C GLU A 212 -27.57 14.31 5.00
N GLN A 213 -27.68 15.06 3.92
CA GLN A 213 -28.96 15.47 3.33
C GLN A 213 -29.49 14.51 2.28
N PHE A 214 -28.70 13.53 1.82
CA PHE A 214 -29.04 12.67 0.69
C PHE A 214 -30.34 11.88 0.89
N ALA A 215 -30.63 11.44 2.11
CA ALA A 215 -31.84 10.68 2.41
C ALA A 215 -33.17 11.45 2.17
N GLY A 216 -33.09 12.78 2.19
CA GLY A 216 -34.28 13.66 1.99
C GLY A 216 -34.32 14.38 0.64
N ASN A 217 -33.20 14.44 -0.06
CA ASN A 217 -33.07 15.19 -1.30
C ASN A 217 -32.27 14.39 -2.34
N ALA A 218 -32.84 14.21 -3.54
CA ALA A 218 -32.11 13.60 -4.64
C ALA A 218 -30.91 14.49 -5.04
N ASP A 219 -29.71 13.92 -5.02
CA ASP A 219 -28.49 14.56 -5.46
C ASP A 219 -27.73 13.62 -6.44
N PRO A 220 -28.15 13.56 -7.71
CA PRO A 220 -27.56 12.65 -8.70
C PRO A 220 -26.06 12.89 -8.94
N ASP A 221 -25.59 14.13 -8.86
CA ASP A 221 -24.18 14.48 -9.04
C ASP A 221 -23.29 13.83 -7.94
N LEU A 222 -23.84 13.53 -6.77
CA LEU A 222 -23.12 12.78 -5.74
C LEU A 222 -22.82 11.34 -6.18
N ALA A 223 -23.69 10.73 -7.02
CA ALA A 223 -23.41 9.43 -7.63
C ALA A 223 -22.31 9.54 -8.70
N ALA A 224 -22.31 10.63 -9.49
CA ALA A 224 -21.21 10.90 -10.42
C ALA A 224 -19.87 11.12 -9.69
N LEU A 225 -19.89 11.84 -8.56
CA LEU A 225 -18.72 12.00 -7.70
C LEU A 225 -18.21 10.65 -7.15
N LEU A 226 -19.11 9.77 -6.70
CA LEU A 226 -18.77 8.43 -6.22
C LEU A 226 -18.14 7.57 -7.33
N PHE A 227 -18.68 7.63 -8.54
CA PHE A 227 -18.12 6.95 -9.71
C PHE A 227 -16.69 7.43 -10.00
N GLN A 228 -16.46 8.74 -10.06
CA GLN A 228 -15.13 9.30 -10.30
C GLN A 228 -14.17 9.03 -9.13
N PHE A 229 -14.67 8.99 -7.89
CA PHE A 229 -13.87 8.62 -6.72
C PHE A 229 -13.42 7.15 -6.77
N GLY A 230 -14.28 6.24 -7.25
CA GLY A 230 -13.91 4.84 -7.49
C GLY A 230 -12.79 4.73 -8.53
N ARG A 231 -12.86 5.50 -9.63
CA ARG A 231 -11.78 5.57 -10.62
C ARG A 231 -10.49 6.14 -10.02
N TYR A 232 -10.59 7.19 -9.21
CA TYR A 232 -9.43 7.74 -8.48
C TYR A 232 -8.76 6.69 -7.60
N LEU A 233 -9.51 5.91 -6.82
CA LEU A 233 -8.96 4.86 -5.96
C LEU A 233 -8.24 3.78 -6.77
N MET A 234 -8.78 3.38 -7.91
CA MET A 234 -8.14 2.40 -8.79
C MET A 234 -6.85 2.94 -9.40
N ILE A 235 -6.87 4.14 -9.97
CA ILE A 235 -5.69 4.80 -10.56
C ILE A 235 -4.59 4.99 -9.51
N SER A 236 -4.97 5.38 -8.29
CA SER A 236 -4.01 5.65 -7.21
C SER A 236 -3.44 4.39 -6.56
N GLY A 237 -4.19 3.29 -6.57
CA GLY A 237 -3.83 2.09 -5.82
C GLY A 237 -3.37 0.89 -6.66
N SER A 238 -3.63 0.87 -7.98
CA SER A 238 -3.31 -0.26 -8.85
C SER A 238 -2.69 0.19 -10.16
N ARG A 239 -1.38 0.07 -10.27
CA ARG A 239 -0.61 0.50 -11.44
C ARG A 239 0.37 -0.59 -11.88
N PRO A 240 0.73 -0.63 -13.18
CA PRO A 240 1.75 -1.56 -13.68
C PRO A 240 3.02 -1.55 -12.83
N GLY A 241 3.53 -2.74 -12.49
CA GLY A 241 4.70 -2.91 -11.62
C GLY A 241 4.37 -2.94 -10.11
N GLY A 242 3.17 -2.52 -9.68
CA GLY A 242 2.69 -2.56 -8.30
C GLY A 242 2.07 -3.90 -7.88
N GLN A 243 1.58 -4.03 -6.67
CA GLN A 243 0.75 -5.16 -6.22
C GLN A 243 -0.74 -4.85 -6.48
N PRO A 244 -1.62 -5.87 -6.57
CA PRO A 244 -3.06 -5.64 -6.69
C PRO A 244 -3.64 -4.90 -5.48
N LEU A 245 -4.84 -4.35 -5.64
CA LEU A 245 -5.63 -3.82 -4.53
C LEU A 245 -6.03 -4.96 -3.58
N ASN A 246 -5.69 -4.81 -2.30
CA ASN A 246 -6.13 -5.74 -1.24
C ASN A 246 -7.51 -5.34 -0.68
N LEU A 247 -7.95 -5.94 0.44
CA LEU A 247 -9.25 -5.65 1.08
C LEU A 247 -9.44 -4.17 1.46
N GLN A 248 -8.37 -3.41 1.62
CA GLN A 248 -8.40 -1.97 1.93
C GLN A 248 -7.74 -1.13 0.83
N GLY A 249 -7.65 -1.67 -0.39
CA GLY A 249 -6.90 -1.04 -1.47
C GLY A 249 -5.40 -1.05 -1.18
N ILE A 250 -4.85 0.11 -0.85
CA ILE A 250 -3.49 0.29 -0.33
C ILE A 250 -3.49 1.12 0.97
N TRP A 251 -4.67 1.52 1.46
CA TRP A 251 -4.84 2.47 2.56
C TRP A 251 -5.15 1.76 3.87
N THR A 252 -4.13 1.41 4.63
CA THR A 252 -4.25 0.97 6.02
C THR A 252 -3.15 1.60 6.86
N LYS A 253 -3.50 1.97 8.09
CA LYS A 253 -2.55 2.45 9.10
C LYS A 253 -2.25 1.38 10.16
N ASP A 254 -2.98 0.28 10.15
CA ASP A 254 -2.91 -0.72 11.19
C ASP A 254 -1.78 -1.72 10.90
N THR A 255 -1.01 -2.06 11.92
CA THR A 255 0.02 -3.12 11.85
C THR A 255 -0.57 -4.52 11.88
N ILE A 256 -1.78 -4.66 12.44
CA ILE A 256 -2.59 -5.88 12.40
C ILE A 256 -3.96 -5.50 11.82
N PRO A 257 -4.07 -5.31 10.51
CA PRO A 257 -5.29 -4.85 9.89
C PRO A 257 -6.38 -5.93 9.91
N ALA A 258 -7.63 -5.49 9.78
CA ALA A 258 -8.76 -6.39 9.61
C ALA A 258 -8.51 -7.36 8.44
N TRP A 259 -8.74 -8.65 8.67
CA TRP A 259 -8.54 -9.71 7.66
C TRP A 259 -7.12 -9.74 7.05
N ASN A 260 -6.12 -9.23 7.79
CA ASN A 260 -4.72 -9.12 7.40
C ASN A 260 -4.47 -8.30 6.11
N CYS A 261 -5.43 -7.52 5.64
CA CYS A 261 -5.40 -6.89 4.31
C CYS A 261 -5.02 -7.86 3.18
N GLY A 262 -5.42 -9.13 3.31
CA GLY A 262 -5.14 -10.18 2.33
C GLY A 262 -5.90 -9.94 1.02
N TYR A 263 -5.55 -10.70 0.00
CA TYR A 263 -6.34 -10.80 -1.22
C TYR A 263 -7.39 -11.88 -1.03
N THR A 264 -8.62 -11.48 -0.75
CA THR A 264 -9.75 -12.40 -0.66
C THR A 264 -10.26 -12.61 -2.10
N ILE A 265 -9.92 -13.77 -2.66
CA ILE A 265 -10.09 -14.09 -4.08
C ILE A 265 -11.31 -15.00 -4.34
N ASN A 266 -12.30 -14.97 -3.46
CA ASN A 266 -13.59 -15.60 -3.68
C ASN A 266 -14.71 -14.60 -3.96
N ILE A 267 -14.42 -13.29 -3.93
CA ILE A 267 -15.31 -12.18 -4.30
C ILE A 267 -14.61 -10.81 -4.29
N ASN A 268 -13.86 -10.47 -3.23
CA ASN A 268 -13.43 -9.08 -2.97
C ASN A 268 -12.43 -8.59 -4.03
N THR A 269 -11.46 -9.40 -4.40
CA THR A 269 -10.48 -9.04 -5.42
C THR A 269 -11.15 -8.85 -6.78
N GLU A 270 -12.05 -9.75 -7.15
CA GLU A 270 -12.84 -9.66 -8.38
C GLU A 270 -13.70 -8.39 -8.38
N MET A 271 -14.37 -8.08 -7.26
CA MET A 271 -15.17 -6.85 -7.11
C MET A 271 -14.32 -5.59 -7.26
N ASN A 272 -13.09 -5.59 -6.73
CA ASN A 272 -12.19 -4.44 -6.86
C ASN A 272 -11.84 -4.14 -8.32
N TYR A 273 -11.78 -5.16 -9.19
CA TYR A 273 -11.33 -5.02 -10.58
C TYR A 273 -12.45 -5.03 -11.63
N TRP A 274 -13.69 -5.38 -11.29
CA TRP A 274 -14.81 -5.35 -12.23
C TRP A 274 -14.99 -4.01 -12.95
N PRO A 275 -14.81 -2.84 -12.29
CA PRO A 275 -14.99 -1.58 -12.99
C PRO A 275 -13.85 -1.22 -13.94
N ALA A 276 -12.72 -1.93 -13.95
CA ALA A 276 -11.51 -1.49 -14.66
C ALA A 276 -11.75 -1.31 -16.16
N GLU A 277 -12.23 -2.32 -16.86
CA GLU A 277 -12.52 -2.24 -18.30
C GLU A 277 -13.68 -1.29 -18.60
N LEU A 278 -14.77 -1.42 -17.85
CA LEU A 278 -15.97 -0.59 -18.01
C LEU A 278 -15.71 0.91 -17.82
N THR A 279 -14.69 1.26 -17.06
CA THR A 279 -14.32 2.66 -16.75
C THR A 279 -13.06 3.13 -17.47
N ASN A 280 -12.63 2.39 -18.52
CA ASN A 280 -11.47 2.71 -19.36
C ASN A 280 -10.15 2.81 -18.56
N LEU A 281 -9.90 1.81 -17.70
CA LEU A 281 -8.72 1.71 -16.82
C LEU A 281 -8.05 0.32 -16.93
N SER A 282 -7.99 -0.25 -18.13
CA SER A 282 -7.44 -1.59 -18.40
C SER A 282 -6.02 -1.78 -17.83
N GLU A 283 -5.18 -0.75 -17.92
CA GLU A 283 -3.81 -0.80 -17.42
C GLU A 283 -3.74 -1.03 -15.90
N CYS A 284 -4.79 -0.62 -15.18
CA CYS A 284 -4.89 -0.84 -13.74
C CYS A 284 -5.13 -2.31 -13.36
N GLN A 285 -5.44 -3.19 -14.32
CA GLN A 285 -5.56 -4.62 -14.10
C GLN A 285 -4.22 -5.38 -14.17
N GLU A 286 -3.15 -4.77 -14.70
CA GLU A 286 -1.87 -5.47 -14.85
C GLU A 286 -1.39 -6.15 -13.55
N PRO A 287 -1.47 -5.51 -12.37
CA PRO A 287 -1.10 -6.17 -11.11
C PRO A 287 -1.95 -7.43 -10.81
N LEU A 288 -3.24 -7.42 -11.14
CA LEU A 288 -4.11 -8.59 -11.02
C LEU A 288 -3.67 -9.71 -11.98
N PHE A 289 -3.40 -9.38 -13.24
CA PHE A 289 -2.95 -10.35 -14.23
C PHE A 289 -1.62 -11.00 -13.84
N ARG A 290 -0.71 -10.22 -13.27
CA ARG A 290 0.53 -10.75 -12.71
C ARG A 290 0.25 -11.69 -11.53
N MET A 291 -0.63 -11.32 -10.59
CA MET A 291 -1.03 -12.18 -9.48
C MET A 291 -1.61 -13.51 -9.96
N ILE A 292 -2.48 -13.50 -10.98
CA ILE A 292 -3.07 -14.72 -11.56
C ILE A 292 -1.96 -15.61 -12.13
N ARG A 293 -0.99 -15.04 -12.84
CA ARG A 293 0.16 -15.76 -13.40
C ARG A 293 1.03 -16.38 -12.30
N GLU A 294 1.31 -15.63 -11.25
CA GLU A 294 2.09 -16.09 -10.09
C GLU A 294 1.34 -17.20 -9.33
N LEU A 295 0.02 -17.04 -9.12
CA LEU A 295 -0.84 -18.07 -8.52
C LEU A 295 -0.92 -19.34 -9.35
N SER A 296 -0.82 -19.27 -10.69
CA SER A 296 -0.80 -20.45 -11.53
C SER A 296 0.45 -21.32 -11.29
N VAL A 297 1.54 -20.73 -10.84
CA VAL A 297 2.78 -21.45 -10.47
C VAL A 297 2.60 -22.16 -9.13
N SER A 298 2.28 -21.42 -8.06
CA SER A 298 2.08 -22.01 -6.72
C SER A 298 0.88 -22.97 -6.69
N GLY A 299 -0.21 -22.63 -7.38
CA GLY A 299 -1.44 -23.42 -7.46
C GLY A 299 -1.29 -24.72 -8.23
N ALA A 300 -0.30 -24.85 -9.12
CA ALA A 300 -0.01 -26.10 -9.79
C ALA A 300 0.48 -27.19 -8.82
N GLU A 301 1.25 -26.83 -7.83
CA GLU A 301 1.67 -27.72 -6.76
C GLU A 301 0.46 -28.16 -5.90
N THR A 302 -0.38 -27.21 -5.52
CA THR A 302 -1.61 -27.48 -4.76
C THR A 302 -2.56 -28.40 -5.53
N ALA A 303 -2.76 -28.18 -6.84
CA ALA A 303 -3.58 -29.05 -7.68
C ALA A 303 -3.06 -30.49 -7.73
N ARG A 304 -1.75 -30.65 -7.81
CA ARG A 304 -1.11 -31.97 -7.82
C ARG A 304 -1.22 -32.67 -6.47
N ASN A 305 -0.83 -31.97 -5.41
CA ASN A 305 -0.67 -32.58 -4.08
C ASN A 305 -2.01 -32.83 -3.36
N MET A 306 -2.97 -31.91 -3.48
CA MET A 306 -4.27 -32.02 -2.81
C MET A 306 -5.32 -32.76 -3.65
N TYR A 307 -5.30 -32.56 -4.98
CA TYR A 307 -6.37 -33.02 -5.86
C TYR A 307 -5.94 -34.10 -6.85
N ASN A 308 -4.65 -34.40 -6.92
CA ASN A 308 -4.08 -35.29 -7.94
C ASN A 308 -4.55 -34.92 -9.36
N ARG A 309 -4.48 -33.65 -9.70
CA ARG A 309 -4.94 -33.08 -10.98
C ARG A 309 -3.85 -32.24 -11.63
N ARG A 310 -3.96 -32.07 -12.95
CA ARG A 310 -3.20 -31.11 -13.74
C ARG A 310 -3.85 -29.73 -13.63
N GLY A 311 -3.15 -28.69 -14.10
CA GLY A 311 -3.57 -27.29 -14.00
C GLY A 311 -3.18 -26.70 -12.67
N TRP A 312 -3.91 -25.73 -12.19
CA TRP A 312 -3.66 -25.06 -10.93
C TRP A 312 -4.96 -24.82 -10.15
N VAL A 313 -4.84 -24.64 -8.85
CA VAL A 313 -5.95 -24.31 -7.97
C VAL A 313 -5.46 -23.34 -6.89
N ALA A 314 -6.28 -22.37 -6.56
CA ALA A 314 -6.13 -21.55 -5.36
C ALA A 314 -7.46 -21.58 -4.59
N HIS A 315 -7.42 -21.13 -3.35
CA HIS A 315 -8.59 -21.10 -2.48
C HIS A 315 -8.94 -19.65 -2.10
N HIS A 316 -9.80 -19.41 -1.13
CA HIS A 316 -10.47 -18.12 -0.93
C HIS A 316 -9.54 -16.93 -0.63
N ASN A 317 -8.31 -17.15 -0.15
CA ASN A 317 -7.35 -16.09 0.18
C ASN A 317 -5.96 -16.38 -0.35
N THR A 318 -5.25 -15.31 -0.65
CA THR A 318 -3.81 -15.32 -0.94
C THR A 318 -3.16 -14.05 -0.38
N SER A 319 -1.84 -13.97 -0.43
CA SER A 319 -1.07 -12.79 -0.05
C SER A 319 -0.09 -12.37 -1.16
N ILE A 320 0.85 -11.49 -0.84
CA ILE A 320 1.97 -11.16 -1.74
C ILE A 320 2.90 -12.36 -2.00
N TRP A 321 2.77 -13.43 -1.21
CA TRP A 321 3.53 -14.68 -1.34
C TRP A 321 2.81 -15.74 -2.17
N ARG A 322 1.60 -15.46 -2.65
CA ARG A 322 0.79 -16.30 -3.54
C ARG A 322 0.51 -17.70 -2.98
N GLU A 323 0.21 -17.78 -1.68
CA GLU A 323 -0.30 -19.02 -1.10
C GLU A 323 -1.59 -19.43 -1.82
N SER A 324 -1.71 -20.71 -2.14
CA SER A 324 -2.84 -21.27 -2.87
C SER A 324 -3.63 -22.31 -2.07
N LEU A 325 -3.12 -22.71 -0.91
CA LEU A 325 -3.76 -23.66 0.00
C LEU A 325 -4.97 -23.05 0.72
N PRO A 326 -5.94 -23.87 1.18
CA PRO A 326 -6.94 -23.41 2.14
C PRO A 326 -6.24 -22.93 3.42
N ASN A 327 -6.51 -21.71 3.85
CA ASN A 327 -5.77 -21.06 4.93
C ASN A 327 -6.61 -20.71 6.16
N ASP A 328 -7.76 -21.37 6.36
CA ASP A 328 -8.59 -21.20 7.54
C ASP A 328 -8.98 -22.57 8.13
N ASN A 329 -9.46 -22.57 9.38
CA ASN A 329 -9.83 -23.76 10.14
C ASN A 329 -11.15 -24.39 9.71
N VAL A 330 -12.01 -23.62 9.06
CA VAL A 330 -13.37 -24.02 8.69
C VAL A 330 -13.43 -24.32 7.21
N PRO A 331 -13.62 -25.57 6.78
CA PRO A 331 -13.65 -25.93 5.37
C PRO A 331 -14.63 -25.10 4.55
N THR A 332 -15.79 -24.78 5.10
CA THR A 332 -16.81 -23.95 4.44
C THR A 332 -16.37 -22.50 4.16
N ALA A 333 -15.39 -21.99 4.90
CA ALA A 333 -14.83 -20.66 4.69
C ALA A 333 -13.54 -20.69 3.87
N SER A 334 -12.78 -21.80 3.92
CA SER A 334 -11.45 -21.85 3.29
C SER A 334 -11.43 -22.46 1.90
N PHE A 335 -12.24 -23.48 1.63
CA PHE A 335 -12.25 -24.14 0.33
C PHE A 335 -13.09 -23.37 -0.67
N TRP A 336 -12.45 -22.89 -1.70
CA TRP A 336 -13.10 -22.25 -2.85
C TRP A 336 -12.37 -22.59 -4.15
N PRO A 337 -12.43 -23.85 -4.62
CA PRO A 337 -11.66 -24.30 -5.78
C PRO A 337 -12.16 -23.71 -7.11
N MET A 338 -13.04 -22.73 -7.09
CA MET A 338 -13.56 -22.02 -8.28
C MET A 338 -12.80 -20.72 -8.57
N VAL A 339 -11.91 -20.31 -7.69
CA VAL A 339 -11.15 -19.06 -7.77
C VAL A 339 -10.51 -18.84 -9.14
N GLN A 340 -9.79 -19.85 -9.65
CA GLN A 340 -9.08 -19.71 -10.92
C GLN A 340 -10.00 -19.45 -12.10
N GLY A 341 -11.19 -20.05 -12.11
CA GLY A 341 -12.19 -19.80 -13.15
C GLY A 341 -12.69 -18.36 -13.11
N TRP A 342 -12.96 -17.84 -11.93
CA TRP A 342 -13.46 -16.48 -11.76
C TRP A 342 -12.38 -15.43 -12.03
N LEU A 343 -11.19 -15.59 -11.46
CA LEU A 343 -10.07 -14.67 -11.75
C LEU A 343 -9.70 -14.64 -13.23
N CYS A 344 -9.76 -15.80 -13.92
CA CYS A 344 -9.46 -15.86 -15.35
C CYS A 344 -10.52 -15.18 -16.22
N SER A 345 -11.73 -14.87 -15.72
CA SER A 345 -12.71 -14.08 -16.46
C SER A 345 -12.18 -12.68 -16.78
N HIS A 346 -11.42 -12.07 -15.86
CA HIS A 346 -10.75 -10.79 -16.09
C HIS A 346 -9.69 -10.80 -17.20
N LEU A 347 -9.20 -11.99 -17.59
CA LEU A 347 -8.26 -12.13 -18.70
C LEU A 347 -8.99 -12.23 -20.05
N TRP A 348 -10.30 -12.50 -20.03
CA TRP A 348 -11.13 -12.64 -21.21
C TRP A 348 -11.73 -11.31 -21.68
N GLU A 349 -12.05 -10.42 -20.74
CA GLU A 349 -12.57 -9.08 -20.99
C GLU A 349 -11.53 -8.14 -21.59
#